data_8e77eba54e10f8d9a9628240e7e65bdc
#
_entry.id   8e77eba54e10f8d9a9628240e7e65bdc
#
_cell.length_a   1.000
_cell.length_b   1.000
_cell.length_c   1.000
_cell.angle_alpha   90.00
_cell.angle_beta   90.00
_cell.angle_gamma   90.00
#
_symmetry.space_group_name_H-M   'P 1'
#
loop_
_entity.id
_entity.type
_entity.pdbx_description
1 polymer ?
#
loop_
_entity_poly.entity_id
_entity_poly.type
_entity_poly.pdbx_seq_one_letter_code
_entity_poly.pdbx_strand_id
1 'polypeptide(L)'
;MTNQEISLIFSDIAAMLRVKKDNIFKIRAYEKVARSIAELKEPVEKLVAEGRLKEIPGAGEAIRKKLTELAASGRLAFYEKLKAEFPEKQSSSPVSGAL
;
A
#
# COMPACT_ATOMS: atom_id res chain seq x y z
N MET A 1 -0.85 -1.42 -13.11
CA MET A 1 -0.54 -2.04 -11.81
C MET A 1 -1.65 -2.97 -11.39
N THR A 2 -1.34 -4.19 -11.02
CA THR A 2 -2.37 -5.16 -10.67
C THR A 2 -2.86 -4.99 -9.24
N ASN A 3 -4.02 -5.56 -8.95
CA ASN A 3 -4.55 -5.52 -7.58
C ASN A 3 -3.58 -6.20 -6.61
N GLN A 4 -2.92 -7.28 -7.08
CA GLN A 4 -1.97 -7.99 -6.25
C GLN A 4 -0.79 -7.07 -5.88
N GLU A 5 -0.30 -6.31 -6.84
CA GLU A 5 0.80 -5.38 -6.58
C GLU A 5 0.38 -4.29 -5.61
N ILE A 6 -0.83 -3.76 -5.79
CA ILE A 6 -1.33 -2.70 -4.91
C ILE A 6 -1.54 -3.26 -3.50
N SER A 7 -2.10 -4.46 -3.40
CA SER A 7 -2.30 -5.10 -2.11
C SER A 7 -0.98 -5.28 -1.36
N LEU A 8 0.07 -5.68 -2.08
CA LEU A 8 1.39 -5.86 -1.47
C LEU A 8 1.97 -4.53 -0.98
N ILE A 9 1.75 -3.45 -1.72
CA ILE A 9 2.22 -2.14 -1.31
C ILE A 9 1.55 -1.75 0.01
N PHE A 10 0.23 -1.93 0.12
CA PHE A 10 -0.47 -1.55 1.34
C PHE A 10 -0.11 -2.47 2.52
N SER A 11 0.16 -3.75 2.26
CA SER A 11 0.63 -4.65 3.30
C SER A 11 2.00 -4.23 3.79
N ASP A 12 2.87 -3.80 2.88
CA ASP A 12 4.21 -3.37 3.22
C ASP A 12 4.17 -2.08 4.04
N ILE A 13 3.28 -1.16 3.67
CA ILE A 13 3.09 0.06 4.44
C ILE A 13 2.68 -0.28 5.87
N ALA A 14 1.72 -1.20 6.03
CA ALA A 14 1.26 -1.59 7.36
C ALA A 14 2.43 -2.17 8.17
N ALA A 15 3.24 -3.01 7.56
CA ALA A 15 4.37 -3.63 8.23
C ALA A 15 5.41 -2.58 8.68
N MET A 16 5.70 -1.61 7.83
CA MET A 16 6.66 -0.58 8.17
C MET A 16 6.12 0.34 9.27
N LEU A 17 4.84 0.66 9.22
CA LEU A 17 4.23 1.48 10.26
C LEU A 17 4.22 0.73 11.60
N ARG A 18 4.09 -0.59 11.57
CA ARG A 18 4.12 -1.39 12.77
C ARG A 18 5.52 -1.35 13.40
N VAL A 19 6.55 -1.41 12.58
CA VAL A 19 7.92 -1.32 13.06
C VAL A 19 8.17 0.05 13.69
N LYS A 20 7.57 1.10 13.12
CA LYS A 20 7.73 2.44 13.65
C LYS A 20 6.84 2.68 14.87
N LYS A 21 6.02 1.70 15.23
CA LYS A 21 5.08 1.83 16.35
C LYS A 21 4.10 2.98 16.14
N ASP A 22 3.67 3.15 14.89
CA ASP A 22 2.67 4.16 14.57
C ASP A 22 1.31 3.75 15.13
N ASN A 23 0.30 4.59 14.92
CA ASN A 23 -1.04 4.40 15.44
C ASN A 23 -1.63 3.07 14.97
N ILE A 24 -2.10 2.25 15.91
CA ILE A 24 -2.63 0.92 15.60
C ILE A 24 -3.86 0.97 14.69
N PHE A 25 -4.69 2.00 14.82
CA PHE A 25 -5.88 2.09 13.98
C PHE A 25 -5.49 2.35 12.52
N LYS A 26 -4.41 3.11 12.33
CA LYS A 26 -3.90 3.41 11.01
C LYS A 26 -3.33 2.13 10.41
N ILE A 27 -2.55 1.39 11.19
CA ILE A 27 -1.95 0.14 10.74
C ILE A 27 -3.05 -0.84 10.33
N ARG A 28 -4.09 -0.96 11.14
CA ARG A 28 -5.18 -1.88 10.85
C ARG A 28 -5.94 -1.48 9.58
N ALA A 29 -6.06 -0.17 9.35
CA ALA A 29 -6.75 0.31 8.15
C ALA A 29 -6.00 -0.11 6.90
N TYR A 30 -4.66 0.01 6.90
CA TYR A 30 -3.86 -0.42 5.77
C TYR A 30 -3.93 -1.93 5.59
N GLU A 31 -3.91 -2.69 6.68
CA GLU A 31 -4.01 -4.15 6.59
C GLU A 31 -5.35 -4.57 6.00
N LYS A 32 -6.42 -3.90 6.43
CA LYS A 32 -7.75 -4.24 5.95
C LYS A 32 -7.89 -3.94 4.47
N VAL A 33 -7.41 -2.79 4.04
CA VAL A 33 -7.51 -2.42 2.64
C VAL A 33 -6.67 -3.36 1.77
N ALA A 34 -5.50 -3.76 2.26
CA ALA A 34 -4.67 -4.69 1.51
C ALA A 34 -5.45 -5.98 1.25
N ARG A 35 -6.14 -6.50 2.26
CA ARG A 35 -6.94 -7.71 2.09
C ARG A 35 -8.11 -7.49 1.14
N SER A 36 -8.78 -6.34 1.29
CA SER A 36 -9.93 -6.03 0.46
C SER A 36 -9.53 -5.96 -1.02
N ILE A 37 -8.39 -5.34 -1.29
CA ILE A 37 -7.91 -5.20 -2.66
C ILE A 37 -7.52 -6.55 -3.25
N ALA A 38 -6.92 -7.41 -2.44
CA ALA A 38 -6.54 -8.75 -2.90
C ALA A 38 -7.78 -9.57 -3.28
N GLU A 39 -8.91 -9.26 -2.68
CA GLU A 39 -10.15 -9.98 -2.95
C GLU A 39 -11.06 -9.35 -4.00
N LEU A 40 -10.69 -8.19 -4.52
CA LEU A 40 -11.51 -7.53 -5.51
C LEU A 40 -11.54 -8.30 -6.80
N LYS A 41 -12.71 -8.29 -7.44
CA LYS A 41 -12.87 -8.97 -8.72
C LYS A 41 -12.65 -8.03 -9.89
N GLU A 42 -12.55 -6.73 -9.61
CA GLU A 42 -12.32 -5.73 -10.65
C GLU A 42 -11.01 -5.01 -10.37
N PRO A 43 -10.32 -4.53 -11.39
CA PRO A 43 -9.06 -3.80 -11.18
C PRO A 43 -9.32 -2.50 -10.43
N VAL A 44 -8.44 -2.15 -9.52
CA VAL A 44 -8.55 -0.88 -8.79
C VAL A 44 -8.63 0.28 -9.77
N GLU A 45 -7.85 0.22 -10.86
CA GLU A 45 -7.85 1.30 -11.85
C GLU A 45 -9.23 1.55 -12.44
N LYS A 46 -10.01 0.49 -12.59
CA LYS A 46 -11.36 0.62 -13.10
C LYS A 46 -12.23 1.35 -12.09
N LEU A 47 -12.08 0.99 -10.81
CA LEU A 47 -12.86 1.64 -9.76
C LEU A 47 -12.49 3.11 -9.64
N VAL A 48 -11.23 3.45 -9.86
CA VAL A 48 -10.81 4.84 -9.82
C VAL A 48 -11.46 5.59 -10.96
N ALA A 49 -11.40 5.02 -12.17
CA ALA A 49 -11.98 5.67 -13.35
C ALA A 49 -13.48 5.89 -13.22
N GLU A 50 -14.17 5.00 -12.52
CA GLU A 50 -15.60 5.08 -12.36
C GLU A 50 -16.06 5.77 -11.06
N GLY A 51 -15.11 6.28 -10.28
CA GLY A 51 -15.46 6.95 -9.04
C GLY A 51 -16.02 6.01 -7.99
N ARG A 52 -15.64 4.75 -8.01
CA ARG A 52 -16.21 3.71 -7.15
C ARG A 52 -15.29 3.23 -6.02
N LEU A 53 -14.26 3.98 -5.69
CA LEU A 53 -13.32 3.54 -4.65
C LEU A 53 -13.97 3.34 -3.29
N LYS A 54 -15.11 3.97 -3.05
CA LYS A 54 -15.81 3.80 -1.78
C LYS A 54 -16.34 2.38 -1.61
N GLU A 55 -16.39 1.60 -2.68
CA GLU A 55 -16.86 0.23 -2.61
C GLU A 55 -15.81 -0.69 -2.00
N ILE A 56 -14.57 -0.24 -1.88
CA ILE A 56 -13.51 -1.06 -1.31
C ILE A 56 -13.62 -0.98 0.22
N PRO A 57 -13.91 -2.09 0.89
CA PRO A 57 -14.06 -2.07 2.35
C PRO A 57 -12.80 -1.55 3.04
N GLY A 58 -12.99 -0.59 3.92
CA GLY A 58 -11.88 -0.03 4.67
C GLY A 58 -11.16 1.13 4.00
N ALA A 59 -11.55 1.47 2.77
CA ALA A 59 -10.88 2.56 2.06
C ALA A 59 -11.44 3.92 2.46
N GLY A 60 -10.89 4.51 3.50
CA GLY A 60 -11.26 5.87 3.90
C GLY A 60 -10.67 6.88 2.95
N GLU A 61 -10.96 8.15 3.20
CA GLU A 61 -10.54 9.22 2.31
C GLU A 61 -9.03 9.24 2.02
N ALA A 62 -8.22 9.14 3.04
CA ALA A 62 -6.77 9.19 2.84
C ALA A 62 -6.29 8.03 1.98
N ILE A 63 -6.85 6.85 2.19
CA ILE A 63 -6.45 5.68 1.42
C ILE A 63 -6.95 5.79 -0.01
N ARG A 64 -8.15 6.34 -0.21
CA ARG A 64 -8.68 6.52 -1.57
C ARG A 64 -7.80 7.47 -2.37
N LYS A 65 -7.26 8.50 -1.73
CA LYS A 65 -6.35 9.42 -2.41
C LYS A 65 -5.08 8.69 -2.83
N LYS A 66 -4.58 7.79 -1.99
CA LYS A 66 -3.39 7.02 -2.31
C LYS A 66 -3.65 6.04 -3.45
N LEU A 67 -4.83 5.43 -3.46
CA LEU A 67 -5.19 4.53 -4.54
C LEU A 67 -5.28 5.28 -5.87
N THR A 68 -5.82 6.50 -5.82
CA THR A 68 -5.92 7.33 -7.01
C THR A 68 -4.51 7.69 -7.53
N GLU A 69 -3.61 8.00 -6.63
CA GLU A 69 -2.23 8.34 -7.00
C GLU A 69 -1.56 7.12 -7.67
N LEU A 70 -1.71 5.94 -7.09
CA LEU A 70 -1.13 4.73 -7.66
C LEU A 70 -1.70 4.45 -9.04
N ALA A 71 -3.01 4.60 -9.21
CA ALA A 71 -3.64 4.34 -10.48
C ALA A 71 -3.17 5.32 -11.55
N ALA A 72 -2.95 6.57 -11.17
CA ALA A 72 -2.55 7.59 -12.11
C ALA A 72 -1.07 7.50 -12.52
N SER A 73 -0.20 7.18 -11.59
CA SER A 73 1.23 7.23 -11.86
C SER A 73 1.98 5.92 -11.69
N GLY A 74 1.37 4.94 -11.08
CA GLY A 74 2.06 3.68 -10.77
C GLY A 74 3.00 3.82 -9.59
N ARG A 75 2.97 4.98 -8.91
CA ARG A 75 3.86 5.24 -7.79
C ARG A 75 3.09 5.88 -6.65
N LEU A 76 3.60 5.73 -5.44
CA LEU A 76 2.97 6.32 -4.26
C LEU A 76 4.06 6.99 -3.43
N ALA A 77 4.02 8.32 -3.39
CA ALA A 77 5.04 9.10 -2.69
C ALA A 77 5.18 8.72 -1.22
N PHE A 78 4.05 8.48 -0.57
CA PHE A 78 4.04 8.11 0.84
C PHE A 78 4.84 6.81 1.05
N TYR A 79 4.64 5.84 0.18
CA TYR A 79 5.31 4.56 0.28
C TYR A 79 6.81 4.71 0.03
N GLU A 80 7.19 5.48 -0.97
CA GLU A 80 8.59 5.69 -1.28
C GLU A 80 9.32 6.39 -0.15
N LYS A 81 8.65 7.37 0.46
CA LYS A 81 9.24 8.10 1.55
C LYS A 81 9.39 7.18 2.77
N LEU A 82 8.40 6.34 3.00
CA LEU A 82 8.42 5.42 4.11
C LEU A 82 9.55 4.41 3.93
N LYS A 83 9.72 3.88 2.72
CA LYS A 83 10.79 2.92 2.45
C LYS A 83 12.16 3.54 2.69
N ALA A 84 12.31 4.82 2.40
CA ALA A 84 13.59 5.49 2.60
C ALA A 84 13.99 5.54 4.06
N GLU A 85 13.04 5.35 4.97
CA GLU A 85 13.34 5.34 6.39
C GLU A 85 13.84 3.97 6.84
N PHE A 86 13.84 2.99 5.94
CA PHE A 86 14.23 1.62 6.27
C PHE A 86 15.33 1.13 5.30
N PRO A 87 16.46 1.82 5.26
CA PRO A 87 17.52 1.45 4.34
C PRO A 87 18.01 0.02 4.48
N GLU A 88 18.00 -0.50 5.69
CA GLU A 88 18.44 -1.86 5.90
C GLU A 88 17.55 -2.87 5.23
N LYS A 89 16.27 -2.61 5.23
CA LYS A 89 15.32 -3.51 4.62
C LYS A 89 15.58 -3.55 3.12
N GLN A 90 15.85 -2.39 2.55
CA GLN A 90 16.08 -2.33 1.13
C GLN A 90 17.39 -2.97 0.71
N SER A 91 18.39 -2.80 1.53
CA SER A 91 19.70 -3.31 1.17
C SER A 91 19.92 -4.76 1.52
N SER A 92 19.04 -5.28 2.29
CA SER A 92 19.23 -6.63 2.77
C SER A 92 19.31 -7.61 1.65
N SER A 93 18.70 -7.26 0.62
CA SER A 93 18.62 -8.16 -0.41
C SER A 93 19.93 -8.75 -0.73
N PRO A 94 20.63 -8.34 -1.41
CA PRO A 94 21.76 -9.02 -1.85
C PRO A 94 22.95 -8.94 -1.09
N VAL A 95 23.14 -8.03 -0.95
CA VAL A 95 24.29 -7.84 -0.45
C VAL A 95 24.78 -8.39 0.61
N SER A 96 24.11 -8.19 1.58
CA SER A 96 24.57 -8.64 2.78
C SER A 96 25.09 -9.97 2.58
N GLY A 97 24.47 -10.64 1.79
CA GLY A 97 24.83 -11.99 1.64
C GLY A 97 26.28 -12.06 1.29
N ALA A 98 26.70 -11.15 0.59
CA ALA A 98 28.02 -11.20 0.07
C ALA A 98 29.00 -11.35 1.16
N LEU A 99 28.56 -11.16 2.26
CA LEU A 99 29.52 -11.24 3.28
C LEU A 99 29.77 -12.64 3.75
#